data_1d568df9a0f8ac67eeb750cf9f829e57
#
_entry.id   1d568df9a0f8ac67eeb750cf9f829e57
#
_cell.length_a   1.000
_cell.length_b   1.000
_cell.length_c   1.000
_cell.angle_alpha   90.00
_cell.angle_beta   90.00
_cell.angle_gamma   90.00
#
_symmetry.space_group_name_H-M   'P 1'
#
loop_
_entity.id
_entity.type
_entity.pdbx_description
1 polymer ?
#
loop_
_entity_poly.entity_id
_entity_poly.type
_entity_poly.pdbx_seq_one_letter_code
_entity_poly.pdbx_strand_id
1 'polypeptide(L)'
;MPNYLFWIAETHNSFGRFYEVQSYGPDVTEKLQLPATTTSREWYRPNPPLPTVKWGPRNNTNIQESAILFALNKVAKDKDLYLENYWLKNKRSVEKGKDGPVYGWVIPAGQLHRVNAAEMVNDLRHQGVEIEVAGKDSTFGNLNVASGDYIIRADQPYRTLVDMYFSLQNYPVANPLPYDDTGWTMPLMRNVTVKKVTDKSLLDQPTDIISKDVVVPGVIHGTGGVLVVENTTDNVLATFRFKNADTKMEAAEEDFDVDGHHLRAGAFVIRNGNDARVRASIQQLGLTAYATSATTVKTHPLTVPRIGYVHSWQRTQDEGWVRAALDHYGVPYTYFADQKLRDGNLRAKYDVIVFPSIGGSSVSQVNGIPKTG
;
A
#
# COMPACT_ATOMS: atom_id res chain seq x y z
N MET A 1 5.64 -13.22 6.97
CA MET A 1 4.78 -12.09 6.62
C MET A 1 5.01 -11.69 5.19
N PRO A 2 3.97 -11.56 4.38
CA PRO A 2 4.09 -11.43 2.93
C PRO A 2 4.71 -10.12 2.43
N ASN A 3 5.00 -9.18 3.28
CA ASN A 3 5.56 -7.88 2.96
C ASN A 3 7.05 -7.72 3.32
N TYR A 4 7.68 -8.73 3.91
CA TYR A 4 9.11 -8.72 4.15
C TYR A 4 9.89 -8.96 2.85
N LEU A 5 11.09 -8.40 2.76
CA LEU A 5 11.92 -8.48 1.54
C LEU A 5 12.18 -9.91 1.07
N PHE A 6 12.39 -10.87 1.95
CA PHE A 6 12.59 -12.26 1.54
C PHE A 6 11.27 -12.94 1.13
N TRP A 7 10.11 -12.53 1.66
CA TRP A 7 8.81 -12.97 1.14
C TRP A 7 8.58 -12.48 -0.28
N ILE A 8 8.95 -11.21 -0.56
CA ILE A 8 8.88 -10.68 -1.92
C ILE A 8 9.79 -11.48 -2.84
N ALA A 9 11.03 -11.74 -2.44
CA ALA A 9 11.93 -12.57 -3.23
C ALA A 9 11.37 -13.98 -3.49
N GLU A 10 10.84 -14.63 -2.45
CA GLU A 10 10.28 -15.99 -2.57
C GLU A 10 9.02 -16.06 -3.41
N THR A 11 8.13 -15.06 -3.31
CA THR A 11 6.92 -14.98 -4.14
C THR A 11 7.21 -14.62 -5.59
N HIS A 12 8.40 -14.07 -5.87
CA HIS A 12 8.95 -13.93 -7.21
C HIS A 12 9.81 -15.13 -7.63
N ASN A 13 9.61 -16.30 -7.00
CA ASN A 13 10.32 -17.54 -7.28
C ASN A 13 11.84 -17.46 -7.08
N SER A 14 12.33 -16.38 -6.48
CA SER A 14 13.73 -16.15 -6.20
C SER A 14 14.16 -16.76 -4.86
N PHE A 15 15.34 -16.42 -4.43
CA PHE A 15 15.93 -16.79 -3.16
C PHE A 15 16.19 -15.52 -2.33
N GLY A 16 15.47 -15.39 -1.24
CA GLY A 16 15.63 -14.27 -0.30
C GLY A 16 16.47 -14.68 0.91
N ARG A 17 17.42 -13.84 1.31
CA ARG A 17 18.18 -14.00 2.52
C ARG A 17 18.59 -12.63 3.06
N PHE A 18 18.49 -12.46 4.38
CA PHE A 18 19.08 -11.31 5.03
C PHE A 18 19.79 -11.73 6.33
N TYR A 19 20.68 -10.89 6.80
CA TYR A 19 21.43 -11.10 8.02
C TYR A 19 21.13 -9.98 8.98
N GLU A 20 20.40 -10.32 10.04
CA GLU A 20 20.05 -9.39 11.10
C GLU A 20 21.04 -9.58 12.25
N VAL A 21 21.87 -8.58 12.48
CA VAL A 21 22.79 -8.55 13.59
C VAL A 21 22.38 -7.43 14.50
N GLN A 22 21.76 -7.79 15.62
CA GLN A 22 21.29 -6.84 16.61
C GLN A 22 22.26 -6.81 17.80
N SER A 23 22.93 -5.69 17.99
CA SER A 23 23.47 -5.32 19.28
C SER A 23 23.11 -3.86 19.56
N TYR A 24 22.45 -3.64 20.64
CA TYR A 24 22.15 -2.31 21.17
C TYR A 24 23.34 -1.81 21.98
N GLY A 25 24.51 -1.85 21.35
CA GLY A 25 25.73 -1.38 21.97
C GLY A 25 25.92 0.13 21.75
N PRO A 26 26.84 0.73 22.51
CA PRO A 26 27.24 2.12 22.30
C PRO A 26 27.89 2.32 20.93
N ASP A 27 27.96 3.57 20.48
CA ASP A 27 28.58 3.97 19.21
C ASP A 27 30.06 3.58 19.10
N VAL A 28 30.70 3.25 20.22
CA VAL A 28 32.10 2.83 20.31
C VAL A 28 32.21 1.43 20.85
N THR A 29 33.33 0.78 20.61
CA THR A 29 33.63 -0.55 21.14
C THR A 29 33.83 -0.52 22.64
N GLU A 30 32.95 -1.16 23.36
CA GLU A 30 33.03 -1.26 24.83
C GLU A 30 33.00 -2.71 25.32
N LYS A 31 33.44 -2.90 26.57
CA LYS A 31 33.30 -4.18 27.26
C LYS A 31 31.88 -4.28 27.83
N LEU A 32 31.09 -5.18 27.27
CA LEU A 32 29.70 -5.41 27.67
C LEU A 32 29.63 -6.65 28.58
N GLN A 33 28.91 -6.52 29.70
CA GLN A 33 28.48 -7.64 30.53
C GLN A 33 27.24 -8.28 29.93
N LEU A 34 27.29 -9.57 29.62
CA LEU A 34 26.18 -10.29 29.06
C LEU A 34 25.22 -10.80 30.15
N PRO A 35 23.90 -10.76 29.91
CA PRO A 35 22.91 -11.32 30.83
C PRO A 35 23.09 -12.83 31.01
N ALA A 36 22.82 -13.35 32.22
CA ALA A 36 22.86 -14.78 32.50
C ALA A 36 21.99 -15.62 31.54
N THR A 37 20.88 -15.05 31.07
CA THR A 37 20.00 -15.70 30.09
C THR A 37 20.66 -15.93 28.73
N THR A 38 21.67 -15.15 28.35
CA THR A 38 22.42 -15.30 27.09
C THR A 38 23.73 -16.03 27.25
N THR A 39 24.17 -16.30 28.49
CA THR A 39 25.41 -17.04 28.81
C THR A 39 25.15 -18.46 29.28
N SER A 40 23.92 -18.95 29.28
CA SER A 40 23.60 -20.35 29.54
C SER A 40 24.25 -21.27 28.49
N ARG A 41 24.56 -22.52 28.89
CA ARG A 41 25.15 -23.50 27.99
C ARG A 41 24.12 -24.04 27.02
N GLU A 42 24.24 -23.67 25.74
CA GLU A 42 23.39 -24.10 24.66
C GLU A 42 24.24 -24.52 23.46
N TRP A 43 23.70 -25.40 22.60
CA TRP A 43 24.44 -25.94 21.45
C TRP A 43 24.86 -24.85 20.42
N TYR A 44 24.11 -23.75 20.36
CA TYR A 44 24.34 -22.62 19.42
C TYR A 44 25.16 -21.49 20.03
N ARG A 45 25.62 -21.59 21.28
CA ARG A 45 26.41 -20.58 21.98
C ARG A 45 27.85 -20.99 22.11
N PRO A 46 28.77 -20.02 22.30
CA PRO A 46 30.16 -20.34 22.61
C PRO A 46 30.29 -21.25 23.83
N ASN A 47 31.23 -22.22 23.76
CA ASN A 47 31.53 -23.11 24.87
C ASN A 47 33.04 -23.06 25.16
N PRO A 48 33.50 -22.52 26.31
CA PRO A 48 32.66 -22.01 27.41
C PRO A 48 31.90 -20.73 27.08
N PRO A 49 30.77 -20.45 27.77
CA PRO A 49 30.04 -19.21 27.62
C PRO A 49 30.92 -18.00 27.97
N LEU A 50 30.70 -16.90 27.22
CA LEU A 50 31.45 -15.65 27.45
C LEU A 50 30.60 -14.70 28.30
N PRO A 51 30.98 -14.49 29.60
CA PRO A 51 30.20 -13.58 30.45
C PRO A 51 30.39 -12.11 30.08
N THR A 52 31.49 -11.78 29.44
CA THR A 52 31.77 -10.44 28.92
C THR A 52 32.31 -10.50 27.51
N VAL A 53 31.97 -9.53 26.72
CA VAL A 53 32.48 -9.37 25.35
C VAL A 53 32.88 -7.93 25.10
N LYS A 54 33.86 -7.72 24.23
CA LYS A 54 34.21 -6.41 23.72
C LYS A 54 33.47 -6.21 22.41
N TRP A 55 32.49 -5.33 22.37
CA TRP A 55 31.59 -5.18 21.26
C TRP A 55 31.34 -3.71 20.90
N GLY A 56 31.11 -3.46 19.61
CA GLY A 56 30.73 -2.18 19.05
C GLY A 56 30.18 -2.32 17.64
N PRO A 57 29.75 -1.24 16.98
CA PRO A 57 29.11 -1.26 15.66
C PRO A 57 29.96 -1.96 14.59
N ARG A 58 31.30 -1.86 14.70
CA ARG A 58 32.22 -2.54 13.79
C ARG A 58 32.07 -4.06 13.81
N ASN A 59 31.75 -4.64 14.96
CA ASN A 59 31.54 -6.08 15.09
C ASN A 59 30.28 -6.50 14.27
N ASN A 60 29.21 -5.72 14.37
CA ASN A 60 27.97 -5.95 13.58
C ASN A 60 28.27 -5.88 12.08
N THR A 61 28.96 -4.83 11.64
CA THR A 61 29.34 -4.64 10.25
C THR A 61 30.19 -5.80 9.72
N ASN A 62 31.22 -6.19 10.45
CA ASN A 62 32.11 -7.29 10.06
C ASN A 62 31.37 -8.63 9.95
N ILE A 63 30.43 -8.91 10.85
CA ILE A 63 29.60 -10.13 10.78
C ILE A 63 28.70 -10.10 9.57
N GLN A 64 28.00 -8.99 9.34
CA GLN A 64 27.11 -8.84 8.19
C GLN A 64 27.89 -8.94 6.86
N GLU A 65 29.01 -8.24 6.75
CA GLU A 65 29.89 -8.29 5.59
C GLU A 65 30.38 -9.73 5.32
N SER A 66 30.88 -10.41 6.35
CA SER A 66 31.34 -11.79 6.23
C SER A 66 30.20 -12.71 5.76
N ALA A 67 29.02 -12.58 6.35
CA ALA A 67 27.87 -13.39 6.00
C ALA A 67 27.42 -13.15 4.54
N ILE A 68 27.42 -11.88 4.08
CA ILE A 68 27.12 -11.52 2.69
C ILE A 68 28.14 -12.11 1.72
N LEU A 69 29.45 -11.98 2.04
CA LEU A 69 30.52 -12.53 1.21
C LEU A 69 30.45 -14.06 1.11
N PHE A 70 30.15 -14.75 2.21
CA PHE A 70 29.94 -16.20 2.18
C PHE A 70 28.73 -16.59 1.35
N ALA A 71 27.61 -15.85 1.44
CA ALA A 71 26.42 -16.11 0.62
C ALA A 71 26.71 -15.91 -0.87
N LEU A 72 27.36 -14.80 -1.23
CA LEU A 72 27.78 -14.54 -2.62
C LEU A 72 28.71 -15.62 -3.15
N ASN A 73 29.71 -16.03 -2.37
CA ASN A 73 30.61 -17.13 -2.77
C ASN A 73 29.86 -18.45 -2.95
N LYS A 74 28.90 -18.78 -2.06
CA LYS A 74 28.07 -19.99 -2.19
C LYS A 74 27.23 -19.96 -3.46
N VAL A 75 26.52 -18.84 -3.71
CA VAL A 75 25.70 -18.70 -4.92
C VAL A 75 26.56 -18.74 -6.18
N ALA A 76 27.72 -18.09 -6.18
CA ALA A 76 28.61 -18.09 -7.34
C ALA A 76 29.16 -19.49 -7.65
N LYS A 77 29.49 -20.29 -6.62
CA LYS A 77 29.97 -21.67 -6.78
C LYS A 77 28.87 -22.62 -7.27
N ASP A 78 27.66 -22.44 -6.78
CA ASP A 78 26.55 -23.34 -7.08
C ASP A 78 25.51 -22.66 -7.99
N LYS A 79 25.97 -21.76 -8.86
CA LYS A 79 25.10 -20.94 -9.73
C LYS A 79 24.08 -21.76 -10.52
N ASP A 80 24.50 -22.91 -11.05
CA ASP A 80 23.64 -23.76 -11.86
C ASP A 80 22.48 -24.32 -11.03
N LEU A 81 22.74 -24.75 -9.79
CA LEU A 81 21.70 -25.17 -8.84
C LEU A 81 20.70 -24.06 -8.55
N TYR A 82 21.17 -22.83 -8.31
CA TYR A 82 20.28 -21.70 -8.04
C TYR A 82 19.43 -21.32 -9.25
N LEU A 83 20.04 -21.31 -10.45
CA LEU A 83 19.34 -21.01 -11.70
C LEU A 83 18.31 -22.10 -12.05
N GLU A 84 18.67 -23.37 -11.89
CA GLU A 84 17.75 -24.49 -12.09
C GLU A 84 16.56 -24.43 -11.14
N ASN A 85 16.80 -24.17 -9.85
CA ASN A 85 15.71 -24.02 -8.88
C ASN A 85 14.81 -22.83 -9.19
N TYR A 86 15.37 -21.69 -9.62
CA TYR A 86 14.59 -20.55 -10.07
C TYR A 86 13.69 -20.94 -11.26
N TRP A 87 14.24 -21.57 -12.27
CA TRP A 87 13.47 -22.06 -13.42
C TRP A 87 12.39 -23.07 -13.01
N LEU A 88 12.71 -24.05 -12.16
CA LEU A 88 11.75 -25.04 -11.67
C LEU A 88 10.60 -24.42 -10.89
N LYS A 89 10.87 -23.43 -10.04
CA LYS A 89 9.83 -22.72 -9.29
C LYS A 89 8.88 -21.98 -10.24
N ASN A 90 9.41 -21.28 -11.24
CA ASN A 90 8.61 -20.61 -12.26
C ASN A 90 7.76 -21.62 -13.06
N LYS A 91 8.35 -22.70 -13.52
CA LYS A 91 7.64 -23.77 -14.24
C LYS A 91 6.50 -24.36 -13.42
N ARG A 92 6.77 -24.73 -12.16
CA ARG A 92 5.76 -25.29 -11.24
C ARG A 92 4.63 -24.30 -10.96
N SER A 93 4.93 -23.01 -10.89
CA SER A 93 3.92 -21.97 -10.72
C SER A 93 2.95 -21.93 -11.91
N VAL A 94 3.48 -21.94 -13.13
CA VAL A 94 2.69 -21.98 -14.37
C VAL A 94 1.87 -23.27 -14.45
N GLU A 95 2.48 -24.43 -14.21
CA GLU A 95 1.79 -25.73 -14.23
C GLU A 95 0.63 -25.75 -13.23
N LYS A 96 0.89 -25.32 -12.01
CA LYS A 96 -0.16 -25.24 -10.97
C LYS A 96 -1.33 -24.32 -11.36
N GLY A 97 -1.07 -23.27 -12.10
CA GLY A 97 -2.11 -22.38 -12.64
C GLY A 97 -2.98 -23.05 -13.71
N LYS A 98 -2.43 -24.04 -14.45
CA LYS A 98 -3.18 -24.83 -15.45
C LYS A 98 -4.03 -25.93 -14.87
N ASP A 99 -3.72 -26.38 -13.65
CA ASP A 99 -4.39 -27.51 -12.99
C ASP A 99 -5.52 -27.08 -12.03
N GLY A 100 -5.69 -25.77 -11.78
CA GLY A 100 -6.73 -25.21 -10.93
C GLY A 100 -6.47 -25.40 -9.43
N PRO A 101 -7.45 -25.17 -8.55
CA PRO A 101 -8.87 -24.86 -8.83
C PRO A 101 -9.18 -23.40 -9.21
N VAL A 102 -8.19 -22.50 -9.20
CA VAL A 102 -8.31 -21.10 -9.63
C VAL A 102 -7.48 -20.91 -10.89
N TYR A 103 -8.14 -20.53 -11.97
CA TYR A 103 -7.49 -20.30 -13.27
C TYR A 103 -7.15 -18.84 -13.52
N GLY A 104 -7.67 -17.94 -12.70
CA GLY A 104 -7.33 -16.52 -12.76
C GLY A 104 -8.19 -15.65 -11.85
N TRP A 105 -7.99 -14.37 -12.02
CA TRP A 105 -8.72 -13.31 -11.32
C TRP A 105 -9.14 -12.24 -12.30
N VAL A 106 -10.30 -11.66 -12.07
CA VAL A 106 -10.83 -10.53 -12.85
C VAL A 106 -11.01 -9.33 -11.93
N ILE A 107 -10.50 -8.21 -12.36
CA ILE A 107 -10.67 -6.90 -11.73
C ILE A 107 -11.57 -6.09 -12.65
N PRO A 108 -12.86 -5.87 -12.33
CA PRO A 108 -13.76 -5.10 -13.17
C PRO A 108 -13.26 -3.65 -13.35
N ALA A 109 -13.10 -3.21 -14.58
CA ALA A 109 -12.66 -1.84 -14.88
C ALA A 109 -13.76 -0.80 -14.56
N GLY A 110 -15.03 -1.20 -14.68
CA GLY A 110 -16.20 -0.36 -14.45
C GLY A 110 -16.68 -0.30 -13.00
N GLN A 111 -15.84 -0.67 -12.01
CA GLN A 111 -16.22 -0.61 -10.61
C GLN A 111 -16.15 0.83 -10.04
N LEU A 112 -16.77 1.05 -8.88
CA LEU A 112 -16.81 2.37 -8.24
C LEU A 112 -15.40 2.96 -8.02
N HIS A 113 -14.47 2.17 -7.48
CA HIS A 113 -13.09 2.56 -7.16
C HIS A 113 -12.13 2.29 -8.33
N ARG A 114 -12.46 2.79 -9.52
CA ARG A 114 -11.72 2.49 -10.74
C ARG A 114 -10.28 3.04 -10.74
N VAL A 115 -10.02 4.15 -10.04
CA VAL A 115 -8.66 4.70 -9.91
C VAL A 115 -7.82 3.83 -8.99
N ASN A 116 -8.34 3.43 -7.82
CA ASN A 116 -7.66 2.49 -6.92
C ASN A 116 -7.42 1.14 -7.60
N ALA A 117 -8.35 0.68 -8.45
CA ALA A 117 -8.19 -0.55 -9.22
C ALA A 117 -7.03 -0.44 -10.23
N ALA A 118 -6.93 0.68 -10.95
CA ALA A 118 -5.83 0.93 -11.89
C ALA A 118 -4.48 1.04 -11.16
N GLU A 119 -4.43 1.72 -10.01
CA GLU A 119 -3.23 1.76 -9.17
C GLU A 119 -2.81 0.35 -8.73
N MET A 120 -3.76 -0.50 -8.27
CA MET A 120 -3.47 -1.87 -7.90
C MET A 120 -2.95 -2.71 -9.07
N VAL A 121 -3.53 -2.53 -10.26
CA VAL A 121 -3.06 -3.18 -11.50
C VAL A 121 -1.63 -2.75 -11.82
N ASN A 122 -1.32 -1.46 -11.71
CA ASN A 122 0.02 -0.93 -11.98
C ASN A 122 1.04 -1.45 -10.97
N ASP A 123 0.72 -1.49 -9.67
CA ASP A 123 1.58 -2.02 -8.63
C ASP A 123 1.93 -3.50 -8.88
N LEU A 124 0.95 -4.31 -9.26
CA LEU A 124 1.18 -5.72 -9.59
C LEU A 124 2.02 -5.88 -10.85
N ARG A 125 1.78 -5.06 -11.89
CA ARG A 125 2.60 -5.06 -13.12
C ARG A 125 4.05 -4.68 -12.82
N HIS A 126 4.29 -3.68 -12.00
CA HIS A 126 5.64 -3.27 -11.60
C HIS A 126 6.37 -4.37 -10.82
N GLN A 127 5.64 -5.30 -10.25
CA GLN A 127 6.17 -6.53 -9.65
C GLN A 127 6.30 -7.70 -10.65
N GLY A 128 6.07 -7.46 -11.93
CA GLY A 128 6.24 -8.46 -12.98
C GLY A 128 5.04 -9.40 -13.19
N VAL A 129 3.90 -9.11 -12.56
CA VAL A 129 2.65 -9.85 -12.83
C VAL A 129 2.15 -9.52 -14.23
N GLU A 130 1.91 -10.55 -15.03
CA GLU A 130 1.28 -10.42 -16.33
C GLU A 130 -0.21 -10.17 -16.17
N ILE A 131 -0.66 -9.02 -16.65
CA ILE A 131 -2.06 -8.60 -16.59
C ILE A 131 -2.53 -8.28 -18.01
N GLU A 132 -3.71 -8.73 -18.31
CA GLU A 132 -4.32 -8.66 -19.63
C GLU A 132 -5.59 -7.83 -19.58
N VAL A 133 -6.06 -7.37 -20.73
CA VAL A 133 -7.36 -6.69 -20.88
C VAL A 133 -8.30 -7.57 -21.67
N ALA A 134 -9.53 -7.73 -21.19
CA ALA A 134 -10.59 -8.40 -21.93
C ALA A 134 -10.94 -7.61 -23.19
N GLY A 135 -10.69 -8.18 -24.36
CA GLY A 135 -10.98 -7.54 -25.65
C GLY A 135 -12.46 -7.54 -26.03
N LYS A 136 -13.29 -8.35 -25.37
CA LYS A 136 -14.72 -8.50 -25.59
C LYS A 136 -15.43 -9.00 -24.35
N ASP A 137 -16.75 -8.84 -24.32
CA ASP A 137 -17.59 -9.47 -23.30
C ASP A 137 -17.50 -10.99 -23.39
N SER A 138 -17.37 -11.62 -22.24
CA SER A 138 -17.20 -13.08 -22.10
C SER A 138 -17.85 -13.57 -20.82
N THR A 139 -18.15 -14.88 -20.76
CA THR A 139 -18.69 -15.51 -19.56
C THR A 139 -17.86 -16.75 -19.24
N PHE A 140 -17.42 -16.86 -17.98
CA PHE A 140 -16.67 -18.01 -17.46
C PHE A 140 -17.45 -18.63 -16.31
N GLY A 141 -18.09 -19.77 -16.57
CA GLY A 141 -19.06 -20.36 -15.66
C GLY A 141 -20.24 -19.39 -15.42
N ASN A 142 -20.36 -18.90 -14.21
CA ASN A 142 -21.37 -17.91 -13.84
C ASN A 142 -20.82 -16.46 -13.70
N LEU A 143 -19.58 -16.24 -14.10
CA LEU A 143 -18.93 -14.96 -14.03
C LEU A 143 -18.97 -14.24 -15.38
N ASN A 144 -19.64 -13.09 -15.43
CA ASN A 144 -19.56 -12.18 -16.56
C ASN A 144 -18.33 -11.27 -16.45
N VAL A 145 -17.60 -11.16 -17.55
CA VAL A 145 -16.42 -10.31 -17.73
C VAL A 145 -16.73 -9.37 -18.89
N ALA A 146 -16.65 -8.09 -18.63
CA ALA A 146 -16.91 -7.06 -19.65
C ALA A 146 -15.62 -6.75 -20.44
N SER A 147 -15.79 -6.29 -21.66
CA SER A 147 -14.68 -5.71 -22.42
C SER A 147 -14.04 -4.57 -21.64
N GLY A 148 -12.73 -4.58 -21.54
CA GLY A 148 -11.96 -3.62 -20.74
C GLY A 148 -11.65 -4.06 -19.32
N ASP A 149 -12.26 -5.12 -18.79
CA ASP A 149 -11.90 -5.68 -17.49
C ASP A 149 -10.47 -6.21 -17.50
N TYR A 150 -9.79 -6.10 -16.36
CA TYR A 150 -8.42 -6.63 -16.21
C TYR A 150 -8.48 -8.10 -15.81
N ILE A 151 -7.67 -8.90 -16.49
CA ILE A 151 -7.57 -10.35 -16.27
C ILE A 151 -6.15 -10.69 -15.83
N ILE A 152 -6.03 -11.43 -14.75
CA ILE A 152 -4.77 -12.01 -14.28
C ILE A 152 -4.92 -13.52 -14.38
N ARG A 153 -4.25 -14.13 -15.36
CA ARG A 153 -4.28 -15.59 -15.53
C ARG A 153 -3.40 -16.25 -14.46
N ALA A 154 -3.81 -17.42 -14.01
CA ALA A 154 -3.07 -18.17 -13.01
C ALA A 154 -1.86 -18.91 -13.59
N ASP A 155 -1.84 -19.19 -14.91
CA ASP A 155 -0.76 -19.92 -15.58
C ASP A 155 0.44 -19.03 -15.91
N GLN A 156 0.91 -18.27 -14.92
CA GLN A 156 2.05 -17.36 -15.03
C GLN A 156 3.07 -17.58 -13.90
N PRO A 157 4.32 -17.13 -14.08
CA PRO A 157 5.38 -17.33 -13.09
C PRO A 157 5.06 -16.80 -11.70
N TYR A 158 4.46 -15.61 -11.60
CA TYR A 158 4.21 -14.94 -10.32
C TYR A 158 2.77 -15.14 -9.78
N ARG A 159 2.13 -16.26 -10.19
CA ARG A 159 0.83 -16.66 -9.65
C ARG A 159 0.79 -16.68 -8.12
N THR A 160 1.84 -17.17 -7.49
CA THR A 160 1.91 -17.27 -6.01
C THR A 160 1.85 -15.90 -5.35
N LEU A 161 2.47 -14.87 -5.93
CA LEU A 161 2.38 -13.49 -5.48
C LEU A 161 0.93 -12.98 -5.52
N VAL A 162 0.26 -13.19 -6.66
CA VAL A 162 -1.15 -12.76 -6.85
C VAL A 162 -2.07 -13.47 -5.87
N ASP A 163 -1.97 -14.80 -5.76
CA ASP A 163 -2.79 -15.60 -4.86
C ASP A 163 -2.64 -15.15 -3.40
N MET A 164 -1.43 -14.83 -2.99
CA MET A 164 -1.13 -14.30 -1.66
C MET A 164 -1.77 -12.92 -1.45
N TYR A 165 -1.55 -11.97 -2.37
CA TYR A 165 -2.09 -10.61 -2.23
C TYR A 165 -3.61 -10.53 -2.32
N PHE A 166 -4.25 -11.50 -2.99
CA PHE A 166 -5.71 -11.55 -3.12
C PHE A 166 -6.39 -12.49 -2.12
N SER A 167 -5.62 -13.18 -1.30
CA SER A 167 -6.17 -14.05 -0.26
C SER A 167 -6.59 -13.25 0.96
N LEU A 168 -7.70 -13.69 1.57
CA LEU A 168 -8.08 -13.20 2.89
C LEU A 168 -7.11 -13.74 3.95
N GLN A 169 -6.69 -12.87 4.84
CA GLN A 169 -5.89 -13.26 5.98
C GLN A 169 -6.75 -14.06 6.96
N ASN A 170 -6.39 -15.32 7.16
CA ASN A 170 -6.99 -16.17 8.17
C ASN A 170 -5.92 -16.55 9.19
N TYR A 171 -5.88 -15.81 10.30
CA TYR A 171 -4.94 -16.07 11.37
C TYR A 171 -5.67 -16.78 12.51
N PRO A 172 -5.35 -18.06 12.80
CA PRO A 172 -6.01 -18.82 13.87
C PRO A 172 -5.78 -18.17 15.25
N VAL A 173 -6.86 -18.02 16.00
CA VAL A 173 -6.81 -17.41 17.35
C VAL A 173 -5.88 -18.19 18.32
N ALA A 174 -5.70 -19.49 18.08
CA ALA A 174 -4.79 -20.33 18.88
C ALA A 174 -3.31 -20.07 18.62
N ASN A 175 -2.96 -19.36 17.55
CA ASN A 175 -1.56 -19.03 17.26
C ASN A 175 -1.08 -17.87 18.13
N PRO A 176 0.24 -17.82 18.44
CA PRO A 176 0.82 -16.63 19.08
C PRO A 176 0.53 -15.37 18.26
N LEU A 177 0.46 -14.24 18.94
CA LEU A 177 0.31 -12.94 18.25
C LEU A 177 1.43 -12.78 17.21
N PRO A 178 1.11 -12.28 16.01
CA PRO A 178 2.13 -12.02 15.00
C PRO A 178 3.13 -10.97 15.52
N TYR A 179 4.36 -11.11 15.08
CA TYR A 179 5.45 -10.18 15.45
C TYR A 179 5.20 -8.78 14.90
N ASP A 180 4.73 -8.69 13.65
CA ASP A 180 4.38 -7.43 12.99
C ASP A 180 2.90 -7.46 12.58
N ASP A 181 2.23 -6.32 12.74
CA ASP A 181 0.84 -6.11 12.33
C ASP A 181 0.81 -5.60 10.88
N THR A 182 0.67 -6.50 9.93
CA THR A 182 0.63 -6.12 8.51
C THR A 182 -0.52 -6.75 7.77
N GLY A 183 -1.33 -5.91 7.15
CA GLY A 183 -2.32 -6.32 6.16
C GLY A 183 -1.68 -6.51 4.78
N TRP A 184 -2.06 -7.58 4.05
CA TRP A 184 -1.56 -7.81 2.68
C TRP A 184 -2.66 -8.07 1.65
N THR A 185 -3.92 -8.16 2.05
CA THR A 185 -5.03 -8.37 1.13
C THR A 185 -5.30 -7.09 0.34
N MET A 186 -4.61 -6.91 -0.78
CA MET A 186 -4.66 -5.68 -1.58
C MET A 186 -6.07 -5.25 -1.97
N PRO A 187 -6.97 -6.15 -2.42
CA PRO A 187 -8.33 -5.75 -2.77
C PRO A 187 -9.08 -5.08 -1.63
N LEU A 188 -8.96 -5.61 -0.40
CA LEU A 188 -9.61 -5.01 0.77
C LEU A 188 -8.96 -3.69 1.17
N MET A 189 -7.63 -3.61 1.14
CA MET A 189 -6.89 -2.40 1.51
C MET A 189 -7.17 -1.23 0.57
N ARG A 190 -7.47 -1.52 -0.70
CA ARG A 190 -7.76 -0.52 -1.74
C ARG A 190 -9.25 -0.36 -2.06
N ASN A 191 -10.11 -1.11 -1.36
CA ASN A 191 -11.55 -1.16 -1.63
C ASN A 191 -11.87 -1.50 -3.10
N VAL A 192 -11.17 -2.49 -3.63
CA VAL A 192 -11.26 -2.94 -5.02
C VAL A 192 -11.92 -4.31 -5.10
N THR A 193 -12.90 -4.44 -5.99
CA THR A 193 -13.53 -5.73 -6.27
C THR A 193 -12.61 -6.59 -7.13
N VAL A 194 -12.35 -7.82 -6.67
CA VAL A 194 -11.65 -8.85 -7.42
C VAL A 194 -12.48 -10.13 -7.40
N LYS A 195 -12.62 -10.78 -8.54
CA LYS A 195 -13.40 -12.02 -8.68
C LYS A 195 -12.49 -13.16 -9.10
N LYS A 196 -12.55 -14.29 -8.40
CA LYS A 196 -11.82 -15.51 -8.78
C LYS A 196 -12.54 -16.23 -9.91
N VAL A 197 -11.79 -16.74 -10.89
CA VAL A 197 -12.28 -17.54 -11.99
C VAL A 197 -11.89 -18.99 -11.77
N THR A 198 -12.89 -19.86 -11.69
CA THR A 198 -12.71 -21.32 -11.52
C THR A 198 -13.01 -22.10 -12.80
N ASP A 199 -13.32 -21.42 -13.88
CA ASP A 199 -13.54 -21.98 -15.20
C ASP A 199 -12.24 -21.98 -16.01
N LYS A 200 -11.82 -23.15 -16.45
CA LYS A 200 -10.56 -23.36 -17.18
C LYS A 200 -10.55 -22.66 -18.55
N SER A 201 -11.72 -22.44 -19.15
CA SER A 201 -11.82 -21.79 -20.45
C SER A 201 -11.24 -20.35 -20.48
N LEU A 202 -11.02 -19.75 -19.31
CA LEU A 202 -10.27 -18.49 -19.20
C LEU A 202 -8.89 -18.59 -19.87
N LEU A 203 -8.20 -19.73 -19.74
CA LEU A 203 -6.86 -19.92 -20.27
C LEU A 203 -6.81 -20.02 -21.80
N ASP A 204 -7.95 -20.24 -22.45
CA ASP A 204 -8.08 -20.34 -23.89
C ASP A 204 -8.45 -19.00 -24.56
N GLN A 205 -8.66 -17.94 -23.76
CA GLN A 205 -9.05 -16.65 -24.31
C GLN A 205 -7.84 -15.91 -24.87
N PRO A 206 -7.96 -15.35 -26.08
CA PRO A 206 -6.99 -14.42 -26.59
C PRO A 206 -7.09 -13.11 -25.80
N THR A 207 -5.99 -12.64 -25.27
CA THR A 207 -5.91 -11.44 -24.46
C THR A 207 -4.62 -10.69 -24.80
N ASP A 208 -4.62 -9.38 -24.59
CA ASP A 208 -3.46 -8.53 -24.80
C ASP A 208 -2.85 -8.14 -23.45
N ILE A 209 -1.57 -8.46 -23.28
CA ILE A 209 -0.82 -8.09 -22.09
C ILE A 209 -0.63 -6.57 -22.03
N ILE A 210 -0.94 -5.98 -20.89
CA ILE A 210 -0.74 -4.56 -20.62
C ILE A 210 0.76 -4.27 -20.49
N SER A 211 1.30 -3.50 -21.42
CA SER A 211 2.73 -3.15 -21.45
C SER A 211 3.06 -1.79 -20.82
N LYS A 212 2.04 -0.96 -20.54
CA LYS A 212 2.17 0.39 -19.97
C LYS A 212 1.28 0.53 -18.76
N ASP A 213 1.53 1.57 -17.96
CA ASP A 213 0.65 1.89 -16.84
C ASP A 213 -0.76 2.23 -17.32
N VAL A 214 -1.71 1.66 -16.61
CA VAL A 214 -3.13 1.96 -16.80
C VAL A 214 -3.41 3.35 -16.26
N VAL A 215 -3.97 4.19 -17.10
CA VAL A 215 -4.43 5.52 -16.74
C VAL A 215 -5.94 5.55 -16.92
N VAL A 216 -6.66 5.85 -15.85
CA VAL A 216 -8.12 6.02 -15.88
C VAL A 216 -8.42 7.42 -16.40
N PRO A 217 -9.09 7.58 -17.55
CA PRO A 217 -9.48 8.90 -18.01
C PRO A 217 -10.60 9.47 -17.12
N GLY A 218 -10.46 10.73 -16.72
CA GLY A 218 -11.55 11.43 -16.06
C GLY A 218 -12.63 11.82 -17.06
N VAL A 219 -13.88 11.84 -16.61
CA VAL A 219 -15.05 12.12 -17.45
C VAL A 219 -15.92 13.20 -16.82
N ILE A 220 -16.39 14.13 -17.66
CA ILE A 220 -17.35 15.14 -17.26
C ILE A 220 -18.59 14.95 -18.14
N HIS A 221 -19.70 14.53 -17.54
CA HIS A 221 -20.98 14.34 -18.19
C HIS A 221 -21.81 15.63 -18.16
N GLY A 222 -22.68 15.82 -19.14
CA GLY A 222 -23.61 16.94 -19.19
C GLY A 222 -22.95 18.29 -19.49
N THR A 223 -23.75 19.35 -19.32
CA THR A 223 -23.35 20.74 -19.57
C THR A 223 -23.94 21.65 -18.50
N GLY A 224 -23.20 22.69 -18.10
CA GLY A 224 -23.68 23.64 -17.11
C GLY A 224 -22.55 24.30 -16.33
N GLY A 225 -22.94 25.28 -15.51
CA GLY A 225 -21.99 26.09 -14.70
C GLY A 225 -21.70 25.51 -13.32
N VAL A 226 -22.39 24.46 -12.90
CA VAL A 226 -22.15 23.75 -11.66
C VAL A 226 -21.52 22.39 -11.98
N LEU A 227 -20.42 22.06 -11.34
CA LEU A 227 -19.81 20.73 -11.40
C LEU A 227 -20.08 19.96 -10.11
N VAL A 228 -20.47 18.72 -10.23
CA VAL A 228 -20.58 17.79 -9.11
C VAL A 228 -19.62 16.64 -9.35
N VAL A 229 -18.59 16.53 -8.52
CA VAL A 229 -17.61 15.46 -8.58
C VAL A 229 -18.10 14.31 -7.72
N GLU A 230 -18.20 13.13 -8.31
CA GLU A 230 -18.68 11.92 -7.61
C GLU A 230 -17.80 11.54 -6.43
N ASN A 231 -18.43 11.23 -5.29
CA ASN A 231 -17.72 10.67 -4.14
C ASN A 231 -17.54 9.16 -4.32
N THR A 232 -16.43 8.78 -4.95
CA THR A 232 -16.02 7.38 -5.08
C THR A 232 -15.25 6.87 -3.87
N THR A 233 -14.88 7.75 -2.94
CA THR A 233 -13.92 7.46 -1.83
C THR A 233 -12.52 7.02 -2.29
N ASP A 234 -12.19 7.17 -3.58
CA ASP A 234 -10.82 7.01 -4.05
C ASP A 234 -9.90 8.05 -3.41
N ASN A 235 -8.67 7.66 -3.09
CA ASN A 235 -7.69 8.55 -2.43
C ASN A 235 -7.35 9.80 -3.26
N VAL A 236 -7.47 9.71 -4.58
CA VAL A 236 -7.25 10.86 -5.49
C VAL A 236 -8.25 12.01 -5.30
N LEU A 237 -9.36 11.80 -4.59
CA LEU A 237 -10.25 12.89 -4.18
C LEU A 237 -9.56 13.86 -3.22
N ALA A 238 -8.68 13.37 -2.34
CA ALA A 238 -7.83 14.22 -1.52
C ALA A 238 -6.86 15.03 -2.40
N THR A 239 -6.18 14.36 -3.34
CA THR A 239 -5.32 15.04 -4.33
C THR A 239 -6.08 16.14 -5.07
N PHE A 240 -7.28 15.83 -5.55
CA PHE A 240 -8.13 16.80 -6.24
C PHE A 240 -8.46 18.01 -5.36
N ARG A 241 -8.85 17.78 -4.09
CA ARG A 241 -9.19 18.86 -3.17
C ARG A 241 -8.00 19.78 -2.87
N PHE A 242 -6.84 19.20 -2.55
CA PHE A 242 -5.64 19.98 -2.23
C PHE A 242 -5.03 20.68 -3.45
N LYS A 243 -5.05 20.03 -4.62
CA LYS A 243 -4.60 20.65 -5.89
C LYS A 243 -5.42 21.88 -6.28
N ASN A 244 -6.70 21.91 -5.87
CA ASN A 244 -7.62 23.03 -6.12
C ASN A 244 -7.98 23.73 -4.79
N ALA A 245 -6.99 23.96 -3.92
CA ALA A 245 -7.19 24.50 -2.58
C ALA A 245 -7.88 25.87 -2.55
N ASP A 246 -7.61 26.70 -3.55
CA ASP A 246 -8.16 28.04 -3.74
C ASP A 246 -9.61 28.03 -4.32
N THR A 247 -10.08 26.90 -4.81
CA THR A 247 -11.44 26.78 -5.34
C THR A 247 -12.44 26.57 -4.22
N LYS A 248 -13.51 27.37 -4.22
CA LYS A 248 -14.64 27.15 -3.31
C LYS A 248 -15.36 25.86 -3.70
N MET A 249 -15.37 24.90 -2.79
CA MET A 249 -16.05 23.61 -2.92
C MET A 249 -16.97 23.39 -1.72
N GLU A 250 -18.05 22.70 -1.96
CA GLU A 250 -19.00 22.27 -0.95
C GLU A 250 -19.07 20.73 -0.97
N ALA A 251 -19.42 20.11 0.13
CA ALA A 251 -19.73 18.68 0.18
C ALA A 251 -21.23 18.47 0.34
N ALA A 252 -21.80 17.58 -0.44
CA ALA A 252 -23.21 17.18 -0.32
C ALA A 252 -23.44 16.44 1.01
N GLU A 253 -24.52 16.78 1.74
CA GLU A 253 -24.85 16.19 3.05
C GLU A 253 -25.76 14.95 2.91
N GLU A 254 -26.30 14.69 1.75
CA GLU A 254 -27.24 13.60 1.48
C GLU A 254 -27.03 13.05 0.06
N ASP A 255 -27.56 11.87 -0.19
CA ASP A 255 -27.62 11.29 -1.53
C ASP A 255 -28.61 12.08 -2.37
N PHE A 256 -28.33 12.28 -3.65
CA PHE A 256 -29.14 13.07 -4.56
C PHE A 256 -28.93 12.68 -6.01
N ASP A 257 -29.80 13.16 -6.88
CA ASP A 257 -29.70 12.89 -8.31
C ASP A 257 -29.30 14.15 -9.09
N VAL A 258 -28.45 13.97 -10.11
CA VAL A 258 -28.06 14.98 -11.08
C VAL A 258 -28.29 14.41 -12.48
N ASP A 259 -29.20 15.01 -13.25
CA ASP A 259 -29.50 14.61 -14.62
C ASP A 259 -29.74 13.08 -14.79
N GLY A 260 -30.42 12.47 -13.81
CA GLY A 260 -30.75 11.04 -13.79
C GLY A 260 -29.65 10.12 -13.24
N HIS A 261 -28.56 10.68 -12.78
CA HIS A 261 -27.47 9.94 -12.14
C HIS A 261 -27.55 10.09 -10.61
N HIS A 262 -27.58 8.97 -9.91
CA HIS A 262 -27.59 8.92 -8.45
C HIS A 262 -26.18 9.16 -7.88
N LEU A 263 -26.03 10.19 -7.05
CA LEU A 263 -24.78 10.59 -6.43
C LEU A 263 -24.88 10.46 -4.90
N ARG A 264 -23.78 10.06 -4.29
CA ARG A 264 -23.72 9.85 -2.83
C ARG A 264 -23.40 11.14 -2.08
N ALA A 265 -23.82 11.19 -0.83
CA ALA A 265 -23.35 12.16 0.13
C ALA A 265 -21.82 12.26 0.11
N GLY A 266 -21.29 13.46 0.36
CA GLY A 266 -19.87 13.75 0.24
C GLY A 266 -19.38 14.04 -1.18
N ALA A 267 -20.26 14.02 -2.21
CA ALA A 267 -19.92 14.51 -3.55
C ALA A 267 -19.52 16.00 -3.47
N PHE A 268 -18.51 16.39 -4.26
CA PHE A 268 -18.02 17.77 -4.23
C PHE A 268 -18.84 18.64 -5.19
N VAL A 269 -19.50 19.66 -4.67
CA VAL A 269 -20.27 20.63 -5.43
C VAL A 269 -19.45 21.89 -5.66
N ILE A 270 -19.22 22.26 -6.92
CA ILE A 270 -18.42 23.41 -7.35
C ILE A 270 -19.31 24.35 -8.17
N ARG A 271 -19.73 25.45 -7.55
CA ARG A 271 -20.68 26.40 -8.14
C ARG A 271 -20.10 27.16 -9.34
N ASN A 272 -18.77 27.35 -9.38
CA ASN A 272 -18.07 27.90 -10.55
C ASN A 272 -17.42 26.78 -11.36
N GLY A 273 -18.25 25.92 -11.93
CA GLY A 273 -17.84 24.71 -12.65
C GLY A 273 -17.20 24.94 -14.02
N ASN A 274 -17.07 26.20 -14.47
CA ASN A 274 -16.41 26.54 -15.73
C ASN A 274 -14.89 26.79 -15.59
N ASP A 275 -14.34 26.67 -14.38
CA ASP A 275 -12.88 26.80 -14.18
C ASP A 275 -12.14 25.69 -14.93
N ALA A 276 -11.33 26.08 -15.92
CA ALA A 276 -10.59 25.15 -16.78
C ALA A 276 -9.55 24.33 -15.97
N ARG A 277 -8.99 24.86 -14.89
CA ARG A 277 -8.02 24.13 -14.02
C ARG A 277 -8.70 22.99 -13.29
N VAL A 278 -9.91 23.25 -12.76
CA VAL A 278 -10.72 22.25 -12.06
C VAL A 278 -11.10 21.14 -13.03
N ARG A 279 -11.60 21.48 -14.23
CA ARG A 279 -11.94 20.49 -15.27
C ARG A 279 -10.74 19.66 -15.71
N ALA A 280 -9.58 20.30 -15.90
CA ALA A 280 -8.35 19.58 -16.23
C ALA A 280 -7.91 18.66 -15.09
N SER A 281 -8.07 19.06 -13.83
CA SER A 281 -7.76 18.22 -12.66
C SER A 281 -8.67 16.98 -12.60
N ILE A 282 -9.97 17.11 -12.89
CA ILE A 282 -10.90 15.99 -12.97
C ILE A 282 -10.43 14.98 -14.04
N GLN A 283 -10.08 15.47 -15.23
CA GLN A 283 -9.62 14.62 -16.34
C GLN A 283 -8.30 13.92 -16.02
N GLN A 284 -7.33 14.63 -15.44
CA GLN A 284 -6.01 14.09 -15.09
C GLN A 284 -6.05 13.07 -13.97
N LEU A 285 -6.97 13.22 -13.01
CA LEU A 285 -7.06 12.37 -11.83
C LEU A 285 -8.06 11.21 -12.00
N GLY A 286 -8.61 11.02 -13.21
CA GLY A 286 -9.52 9.91 -13.46
C GLY A 286 -10.90 10.03 -12.78
N LEU A 287 -11.30 11.24 -12.38
CA LEU A 287 -12.54 11.46 -11.64
C LEU A 287 -13.75 11.50 -12.56
N THR A 288 -14.91 11.12 -12.03
CA THR A 288 -16.21 11.32 -12.69
C THR A 288 -16.87 12.55 -12.13
N ALA A 289 -17.34 13.43 -13.01
CA ALA A 289 -18.11 14.59 -12.62
C ALA A 289 -19.32 14.80 -13.54
N TYR A 290 -20.29 15.53 -13.04
CA TYR A 290 -21.53 15.89 -13.75
C TYR A 290 -21.65 17.41 -13.79
N ALA A 291 -21.75 17.97 -14.98
CA ALA A 291 -21.98 19.39 -15.20
C ALA A 291 -23.50 19.64 -15.38
N THR A 292 -24.07 20.48 -14.54
CA THR A 292 -25.50 20.81 -14.56
C THR A 292 -25.72 22.32 -14.44
N SER A 293 -26.91 22.79 -14.73
CA SER A 293 -27.26 24.20 -14.59
C SER A 293 -27.41 24.63 -13.13
N ALA A 294 -27.94 23.75 -12.27
CA ALA A 294 -28.15 23.99 -10.85
C ALA A 294 -28.29 22.67 -10.09
N THR A 295 -28.05 22.73 -8.79
CA THR A 295 -28.40 21.66 -7.85
C THR A 295 -28.93 22.27 -6.57
N THR A 296 -29.93 21.61 -5.97
CA THR A 296 -30.61 22.02 -4.72
C THR A 296 -30.19 21.17 -3.52
N VAL A 297 -29.24 20.24 -3.71
CA VAL A 297 -28.76 19.39 -2.61
C VAL A 297 -28.24 20.24 -1.45
N LYS A 298 -28.54 19.82 -0.25
CA LYS A 298 -28.00 20.44 0.96
C LYS A 298 -26.49 20.21 1.02
N THR A 299 -25.74 21.28 1.28
CA THR A 299 -24.28 21.24 1.28
C THR A 299 -23.71 22.01 2.46
N HIS A 300 -22.46 21.69 2.80
CA HIS A 300 -21.61 22.52 3.67
C HIS A 300 -20.27 22.82 3.00
N PRO A 301 -19.58 23.90 3.40
CA PRO A 301 -18.28 24.23 2.84
C PRO A 301 -17.25 23.12 3.08
N LEU A 302 -16.56 22.69 2.02
CA LEU A 302 -15.45 21.77 2.10
C LEU A 302 -14.13 22.55 2.14
N THR A 303 -13.73 22.93 3.35
CA THR A 303 -12.51 23.70 3.58
C THR A 303 -11.27 22.81 3.48
N VAL A 304 -10.14 23.40 3.05
CA VAL A 304 -8.83 22.73 3.06
C VAL A 304 -8.19 22.97 4.43
N PRO A 305 -7.95 21.91 5.22
CA PRO A 305 -7.36 22.04 6.52
C PRO A 305 -5.86 22.37 6.43
N ARG A 306 -5.34 23.16 7.34
CA ARG A 306 -3.91 23.31 7.60
C ARG A 306 -3.47 22.14 8.46
N ILE A 307 -2.64 21.28 7.92
CA ILE A 307 -2.22 20.04 8.59
C ILE A 307 -0.84 20.25 9.21
N GLY A 308 -0.76 20.02 10.53
CA GLY A 308 0.49 19.86 11.25
C GLY A 308 0.82 18.36 11.39
N TYR A 309 2.03 17.95 11.09
CA TYR A 309 2.48 16.57 11.22
C TYR A 309 3.63 16.49 12.21
N VAL A 310 3.44 15.71 13.28
CA VAL A 310 4.40 15.65 14.38
C VAL A 310 5.42 14.55 14.16
N HIS A 311 6.69 14.92 14.22
CA HIS A 311 7.81 14.00 14.31
C HIS A 311 8.06 13.57 15.76
N SER A 312 8.16 12.27 15.98
CA SER A 312 8.61 11.70 17.25
C SER A 312 9.92 10.94 17.07
N TRP A 313 10.88 11.18 17.95
CA TRP A 313 12.17 10.50 17.94
C TRP A 313 12.10 9.02 18.38
N GLN A 314 10.95 8.56 18.87
CA GLN A 314 10.83 7.22 19.46
C GLN A 314 10.48 6.14 18.44
N ARG A 315 9.55 6.41 17.52
CA ARG A 315 9.09 5.46 16.51
C ARG A 315 8.88 6.18 15.18
N THR A 316 9.87 6.06 14.30
CA THR A 316 9.87 6.77 13.01
C THR A 316 9.32 5.94 11.85
N GLN A 317 9.13 4.63 12.02
CA GLN A 317 8.69 3.77 10.93
C GLN A 317 7.23 4.05 10.56
N ASP A 318 6.30 4.03 11.51
CA ASP A 318 4.88 4.32 11.26
C ASP A 318 4.69 5.75 10.76
N GLU A 319 5.44 6.68 11.33
CA GLU A 319 5.50 8.07 10.87
C GLU A 319 5.89 8.15 9.40
N GLY A 320 6.92 7.42 8.99
CA GLY A 320 7.42 7.40 7.62
C GLY A 320 6.37 6.90 6.63
N TRP A 321 5.64 5.85 6.96
CA TRP A 321 4.58 5.30 6.09
C TRP A 321 3.40 6.24 5.91
N VAL A 322 2.95 6.91 6.97
CA VAL A 322 1.88 7.91 6.87
C VAL A 322 2.32 9.11 6.03
N ARG A 323 3.57 9.59 6.22
CA ARG A 323 4.14 10.66 5.39
C ARG A 323 4.23 10.25 3.92
N ALA A 324 4.73 9.05 3.65
CA ALA A 324 4.80 8.54 2.28
C ALA A 324 3.43 8.55 1.58
N ALA A 325 2.36 8.21 2.29
CA ALA A 325 1.00 8.28 1.76
C ALA A 325 0.55 9.73 1.49
N LEU A 326 0.80 10.66 2.43
CA LEU A 326 0.47 12.08 2.24
C LEU A 326 1.25 12.68 1.07
N ASP A 327 2.54 12.38 0.96
CA ASP A 327 3.40 12.86 -0.12
C ASP A 327 2.95 12.28 -1.48
N HIS A 328 2.60 10.99 -1.53
CA HIS A 328 2.12 10.33 -2.74
C HIS A 328 0.84 10.96 -3.29
N TYR A 329 -0.12 11.28 -2.41
CA TYR A 329 -1.37 11.92 -2.81
C TYR A 329 -1.30 13.46 -2.85
N GLY A 330 -0.11 14.06 -2.65
CA GLY A 330 0.08 15.49 -2.71
C GLY A 330 -0.68 16.28 -1.65
N VAL A 331 -0.87 15.69 -0.48
CA VAL A 331 -1.51 16.35 0.68
C VAL A 331 -0.46 17.15 1.45
N PRO A 332 -0.50 18.48 1.43
CA PRO A 332 0.50 19.32 2.08
C PRO A 332 0.34 19.30 3.61
N TYR A 333 1.47 19.30 4.30
CA TYR A 333 1.51 19.39 5.76
C TYR A 333 2.73 20.17 6.23
N THR A 334 2.66 20.74 7.42
CA THR A 334 3.82 21.33 8.11
C THR A 334 4.41 20.27 9.03
N TYR A 335 5.63 19.83 8.71
CA TYR A 335 6.35 18.83 9.49
C TYR A 335 7.17 19.50 10.60
N PHE A 336 6.99 19.06 11.86
CA PHE A 336 7.69 19.63 13.00
C PHE A 336 7.89 18.61 14.11
N ALA A 337 8.95 18.79 14.90
CA ALA A 337 9.25 17.89 16.01
C ALA A 337 8.32 18.16 17.22
N ASP A 338 8.17 17.14 18.05
CA ASP A 338 7.26 17.13 19.21
C ASP A 338 7.50 18.28 20.20
N GLN A 339 8.75 18.76 20.32
CA GLN A 339 9.05 19.92 21.17
C GLN A 339 8.24 21.18 20.77
N LYS A 340 7.91 21.32 19.49
CA LYS A 340 7.15 22.47 18.99
C LYS A 340 5.69 22.49 19.46
N LEU A 341 5.17 21.38 19.92
CA LEU A 341 3.86 21.34 20.56
C LEU A 341 3.79 22.21 21.82
N ARG A 342 4.93 22.38 22.50
CA ARG A 342 5.05 23.19 23.72
C ARG A 342 5.04 24.69 23.47
N ASP A 343 5.29 25.14 22.24
CA ASP A 343 5.22 26.56 21.86
C ASP A 343 3.79 27.11 22.02
N GLY A 344 2.79 26.24 22.10
CA GLY A 344 1.38 26.61 22.24
C GLY A 344 0.82 27.27 20.99
N ASN A 345 -0.36 27.87 21.14
CA ASN A 345 -1.11 28.55 20.07
C ASN A 345 -1.27 27.70 18.79
N LEU A 346 -1.42 26.37 18.94
CA LEU A 346 -1.47 25.43 17.84
C LEU A 346 -2.70 25.65 16.94
N ARG A 347 -3.83 26.04 17.53
CA ARG A 347 -5.07 26.33 16.80
C ARG A 347 -4.92 27.46 15.79
N ALA A 348 -4.07 28.43 16.06
CA ALA A 348 -3.79 29.51 15.12
C ALA A 348 -2.98 29.05 13.90
N LYS A 349 -2.24 27.95 14.04
CA LYS A 349 -1.35 27.42 13.01
C LYS A 349 -1.96 26.27 12.23
N TYR A 350 -2.71 25.38 12.90
CA TYR A 350 -3.20 24.12 12.36
C TYR A 350 -4.68 23.91 12.67
N ASP A 351 -5.39 23.31 11.75
CA ASP A 351 -6.76 22.85 11.90
C ASP A 351 -6.81 21.38 12.32
N VAL A 352 -5.80 20.62 11.84
CA VAL A 352 -5.60 19.20 12.15
C VAL A 352 -4.14 18.96 12.53
N ILE A 353 -3.91 18.18 13.58
CA ILE A 353 -2.57 17.68 13.93
C ILE A 353 -2.57 16.17 13.80
N VAL A 354 -1.73 15.67 12.92
CA VAL A 354 -1.46 14.24 12.78
C VAL A 354 -0.32 13.87 13.72
N PHE A 355 -0.62 13.01 14.68
CA PHE A 355 0.34 12.47 15.63
C PHE A 355 0.46 10.96 15.35
N PRO A 356 1.58 10.50 14.77
CA PRO A 356 1.74 9.09 14.41
C PRO A 356 1.81 8.20 15.66
N SER A 357 1.65 6.90 15.47
CA SER A 357 1.81 5.92 16.55
C SER A 357 3.26 5.96 17.08
N ILE A 358 3.42 6.40 18.33
CA ILE A 358 4.73 6.46 18.98
C ILE A 358 4.92 5.39 20.08
N GLY A 359 3.87 4.63 20.36
CA GLY A 359 3.81 3.72 21.49
C GLY A 359 3.67 4.43 22.83
N GLY A 360 3.85 3.69 23.94
CA GLY A 360 3.61 4.19 25.28
C GLY A 360 2.15 4.03 25.74
N SER A 361 1.89 4.41 26.99
CA SER A 361 0.54 4.41 27.55
C SER A 361 -0.22 5.70 27.18
N SER A 362 -1.55 5.65 27.22
CA SER A 362 -2.39 6.86 27.04
C SER A 362 -2.02 7.97 28.02
N VAL A 363 -1.61 7.61 29.24
CA VAL A 363 -1.16 8.57 30.26
C VAL A 363 0.13 9.26 29.82
N SER A 364 1.11 8.52 29.29
CA SER A 364 2.37 9.11 28.79
C SER A 364 2.16 9.96 27.53
N GLN A 365 1.21 9.59 26.70
CA GLN A 365 0.88 10.37 25.49
C GLN A 365 0.20 11.71 25.86
N VAL A 366 -0.69 11.73 26.85
CA VAL A 366 -1.39 12.94 27.28
C VAL A 366 -0.52 13.83 28.16
N ASN A 367 0.16 13.25 29.13
CA ASN A 367 0.93 14.00 30.15
C ASN A 367 2.41 14.19 29.79
N GLY A 368 2.87 13.54 28.73
CA GLY A 368 4.28 13.51 28.36
C GLY A 368 5.09 12.58 29.27
N ILE A 369 6.37 12.45 28.94
CA ILE A 369 7.34 11.70 29.76
C ILE A 369 7.93 12.69 30.76
N PRO A 370 7.88 12.42 32.07
CA PRO A 370 8.52 13.27 33.06
C PRO A 370 10.01 13.42 32.74
N LYS A 371 10.53 14.64 32.82
CA LYS A 371 11.98 14.83 32.81
C LYS A 371 12.51 14.21 34.10
N THR A 372 13.08 13.02 33.99
CA THR A 372 13.97 12.53 35.04
C THR A 372 15.21 13.38 34.98
N GLY A 373 15.49 14.05 36.09
CA GLY A 373 16.68 14.89 36.25
C GLY A 373 17.96 14.05 36.16
#